data_25789c9c242a81afc34be35682b23be5
#
_entry.id   25789c9c242a81afc34be35682b23be5
#
_cell.length_a   1.000
_cell.length_b   1.000
_cell.length_c   1.000
_cell.angle_alpha   90.00
_cell.angle_beta   90.00
_cell.angle_gamma   90.00
#
_symmetry.space_group_name_H-M   'P 1'
#
loop_
_entity.id
_entity.type
_entity.pdbx_description
1 polymer ?
#
loop_
_entity_poly.entity_id
_entity_poly.type
_entity_poly.pdbx_seq_one_letter_code
_entity_poly.pdbx_strand_id
1 'polypeptide(L)'
;MDESQRTEVERGAPSEPSPRPYGFASRILDIFIEPAKVFDFLRDRGDFWRPFLFHFVVLSIFTYVALPATKAVTAQYTSMLGRPGSPEPGITDYVTAPINTAISLAIGFLVIGFIVWLAALISAGKARYGQALSLAAYTYFPVLLGKIINAATIVLVKPTLGDPMAMTVAMAPVYNYTSLAQFIGNSPILQTALLPAGIFTLWALYLLVIGLRRSAGTGAGAAWGTALILLLVQIGVYAGIAWSIGLALKAAGAQ
;
A
#
# COMPACT_ATOMS: atom_id res chain seq x y z
N MET A 1 -30.09 2.12 59.41
CA MET A 1 -29.24 2.76 58.39
C MET A 1 -30.22 3.53 57.52
N ASP A 2 -30.20 4.85 57.62
CA ASP A 2 -31.21 5.75 57.05
C ASP A 2 -31.01 5.88 55.52
N GLU A 3 -32.08 5.87 54.77
CA GLU A 3 -32.10 5.95 53.30
C GLU A 3 -31.44 7.22 52.78
N SER A 4 -31.40 8.28 53.59
CA SER A 4 -30.70 9.53 53.33
C SER A 4 -29.18 9.39 53.27
N GLN A 5 -28.57 8.46 53.99
CA GLN A 5 -27.11 8.23 53.95
C GLN A 5 -26.66 7.40 52.75
N ARG A 6 -27.54 6.63 52.13
CA ARG A 6 -27.22 5.91 50.86
C ARG A 6 -27.14 6.84 49.66
N THR A 7 -27.98 7.88 49.65
CA THR A 7 -28.03 8.84 48.54
C THR A 7 -26.85 9.82 48.50
N GLU A 8 -26.18 10.06 49.61
CA GLU A 8 -24.98 10.94 49.67
C GLU A 8 -23.70 10.21 49.24
N VAL A 9 -23.59 8.89 49.50
CA VAL A 9 -22.40 8.11 49.12
C VAL A 9 -22.37 7.88 47.60
N GLU A 10 -23.52 7.83 46.91
CA GLU A 10 -23.57 7.69 45.46
C GLU A 10 -23.26 8.99 44.68
N ARG A 11 -23.40 10.17 45.32
CA ARG A 11 -23.09 11.45 44.66
C ARG A 11 -21.62 11.86 44.66
N GLY A 12 -20.77 11.17 45.42
CA GLY A 12 -19.36 11.54 45.59
C GLY A 12 -18.36 10.66 44.86
N ALA A 13 -18.77 9.64 44.12
CA ALA A 13 -17.85 8.89 43.32
C ALA A 13 -17.36 9.77 42.17
N PRO A 14 -16.02 10.03 42.06
CA PRO A 14 -15.48 10.73 40.89
C PRO A 14 -15.93 9.96 39.63
N SER A 15 -16.66 10.64 38.74
CA SER A 15 -16.99 10.06 37.45
C SER A 15 -15.70 9.61 36.78
N GLU A 16 -15.53 8.32 36.62
CA GLU A 16 -14.39 7.79 35.85
C GLU A 16 -14.29 8.58 34.55
N PRO A 17 -13.10 9.11 34.24
CA PRO A 17 -12.92 9.86 32.99
C PRO A 17 -13.35 8.97 31.84
N SER A 18 -14.34 9.42 31.08
CA SER A 18 -14.86 8.69 29.92
C SER A 18 -13.68 8.25 29.05
N PRO A 19 -13.59 6.97 28.67
CA PRO A 19 -12.45 6.46 27.91
C PRO A 19 -12.27 7.32 26.66
N ARG A 20 -11.08 7.89 26.53
CA ARG A 20 -10.75 8.77 25.38
C ARG A 20 -11.08 8.02 24.10
N PRO A 21 -11.77 8.65 23.13
CA PRO A 21 -12.11 7.99 21.88
C PRO A 21 -10.82 7.54 21.21
N TYR A 22 -10.78 6.27 20.75
CA TYR A 22 -9.65 5.69 20.04
C TYR A 22 -9.42 6.41 18.71
N GLY A 23 -8.53 7.42 18.75
CA GLY A 23 -8.30 8.39 17.68
C GLY A 23 -7.61 7.77 16.44
N PHE A 24 -7.70 8.44 15.30
CA PHE A 24 -7.07 7.97 14.07
C PHE A 24 -5.54 7.93 14.17
N ALA A 25 -4.92 8.96 14.78
CA ALA A 25 -3.47 9.00 15.00
C ALA A 25 -2.97 7.82 15.84
N SER A 26 -3.70 7.47 16.93
CA SER A 26 -3.37 6.29 17.72
C SER A 26 -3.44 5.01 16.91
N ARG A 27 -4.43 4.88 16.00
CA ARG A 27 -4.55 3.70 15.14
C ARG A 27 -3.41 3.58 14.12
N ILE A 28 -2.87 4.72 13.62
CA ILE A 28 -1.68 4.71 12.76
C ILE A 28 -0.47 4.16 13.51
N LEU A 29 -0.28 4.52 14.76
CA LEU A 29 0.82 3.98 15.57
C LEU A 29 0.57 2.52 15.94
N ASP A 30 -0.64 2.22 16.40
CA ASP A 30 -1.00 0.88 16.87
C ASP A 30 -0.98 -0.16 15.73
N ILE A 31 -1.16 0.22 14.46
CA ILE A 31 -1.05 -0.73 13.35
C ILE A 31 0.36 -1.35 13.25
N PHE A 32 1.39 -0.64 13.73
CA PHE A 32 2.76 -1.13 13.76
C PHE A 32 3.13 -1.83 15.08
N ILE A 33 2.51 -1.43 16.22
CA ILE A 33 2.88 -1.87 17.55
C ILE A 33 1.91 -2.94 18.06
N GLU A 34 0.61 -2.67 17.96
CA GLU A 34 -0.48 -3.53 18.44
C GLU A 34 -1.57 -3.72 17.37
N PRO A 35 -1.25 -4.34 16.20
CA PRO A 35 -2.19 -4.42 15.08
C PRO A 35 -3.51 -5.10 15.44
N ALA A 36 -3.48 -6.05 16.36
CA ALA A 36 -4.68 -6.74 16.83
C ALA A 36 -5.74 -5.77 17.37
N LYS A 37 -5.34 -4.76 18.12
CA LYS A 37 -6.23 -3.73 18.70
C LYS A 37 -6.92 -2.90 17.61
N VAL A 38 -6.18 -2.54 16.55
CA VAL A 38 -6.75 -1.82 15.40
C VAL A 38 -7.80 -2.68 14.70
N PHE A 39 -7.51 -3.95 14.47
CA PHE A 39 -8.43 -4.85 13.78
C PHE A 39 -9.63 -5.26 14.62
N ASP A 40 -9.50 -5.36 15.94
CA ASP A 40 -10.64 -5.53 16.84
C ASP A 40 -11.56 -4.29 16.79
N PHE A 41 -11.01 -3.07 16.70
CA PHE A 41 -11.81 -1.85 16.48
C PHE A 41 -12.54 -1.88 15.13
N LEU A 42 -11.92 -2.40 14.07
CA LEU A 42 -12.51 -2.47 12.73
C LEU A 42 -13.56 -3.58 12.59
N ARG A 43 -13.66 -4.52 13.53
CA ARG A 43 -14.64 -5.60 13.52
C ARG A 43 -16.08 -5.09 13.40
N ASP A 44 -16.41 -4.05 14.14
CA ASP A 44 -17.77 -3.52 14.23
C ASP A 44 -17.97 -2.22 13.45
N ARG A 45 -16.88 -1.59 13.02
CA ARG A 45 -16.86 -0.24 12.43
C ARG A 45 -16.02 -0.21 11.16
N GLY A 46 -16.62 0.19 10.06
CA GLY A 46 -15.86 0.55 8.86
C GLY A 46 -15.19 1.93 9.03
N ASP A 47 -13.90 2.02 8.73
CA ASP A 47 -13.16 3.29 8.72
C ASP A 47 -12.21 3.31 7.51
N PHE A 48 -12.78 3.39 6.32
CA PHE A 48 -12.02 3.41 5.07
C PHE A 48 -11.50 4.81 4.71
N TRP A 49 -12.34 5.83 4.85
CA TRP A 49 -12.04 7.15 4.29
C TRP A 49 -10.85 7.86 4.95
N ARG A 50 -10.67 7.70 6.27
CA ARG A 50 -9.56 8.34 7.00
C ARG A 50 -8.19 7.80 6.54
N PRO A 51 -7.91 6.48 6.54
CA PRO A 51 -6.66 5.98 6.01
C PRO A 51 -6.52 6.22 4.50
N PHE A 52 -7.61 6.16 3.70
CA PHE A 52 -7.57 6.48 2.27
C PHE A 52 -7.06 7.91 2.03
N LEU A 53 -7.69 8.91 2.66
CA LEU A 53 -7.29 10.31 2.51
C LEU A 53 -5.86 10.55 3.01
N PHE A 54 -5.48 9.91 4.11
CA PHE A 54 -4.12 10.00 4.62
C PHE A 54 -3.10 9.46 3.60
N HIS A 55 -3.34 8.27 3.06
CA HIS A 55 -2.48 7.68 2.03
C HIS A 55 -2.42 8.56 0.78
N PHE A 56 -3.57 9.07 0.33
CA PHE A 56 -3.64 9.95 -0.83
C PHE A 56 -2.80 11.22 -0.63
N VAL A 57 -2.95 11.90 0.48
CA VAL A 57 -2.20 13.14 0.77
C VAL A 57 -0.70 12.85 0.85
N VAL A 58 -0.31 11.83 1.62
CA VAL A 58 1.11 11.49 1.79
C VAL A 58 1.73 11.07 0.46
N LEU A 59 1.08 10.17 -0.29
CA LEU A 59 1.59 9.73 -1.59
C LEU A 59 1.67 10.88 -2.60
N SER A 60 0.69 11.79 -2.62
CA SER A 60 0.74 12.96 -3.50
C SER A 60 1.94 13.85 -3.19
N ILE A 61 2.20 14.14 -1.91
CA ILE A 61 3.37 14.93 -1.51
C ILE A 61 4.66 14.26 -1.98
N PHE A 62 4.85 12.97 -1.73
CA PHE A 62 6.06 12.26 -2.14
C PHE A 62 6.17 12.09 -3.65
N THR A 63 5.05 11.95 -4.37
CA THR A 63 5.03 11.96 -5.84
C THR A 63 5.51 13.30 -6.38
N TYR A 64 5.04 14.42 -5.83
CA TYR A 64 5.52 15.76 -6.22
C TYR A 64 7.01 15.93 -5.99
N VAL A 65 7.50 15.51 -4.83
CA VAL A 65 8.94 15.62 -4.49
C VAL A 65 9.80 14.77 -5.42
N ALA A 66 9.34 13.57 -5.77
CA ALA A 66 10.08 12.64 -6.64
C ALA A 66 9.90 12.93 -8.15
N LEU A 67 8.93 13.74 -8.54
CA LEU A 67 8.55 13.95 -9.94
C LEU A 67 9.70 14.40 -10.83
N PRO A 68 10.54 15.40 -10.46
CA PRO A 68 11.68 15.82 -11.29
C PRO A 68 12.69 14.68 -11.52
N ALA A 69 13.04 13.94 -10.46
CA ALA A 69 13.97 12.83 -10.56
C ALA A 69 13.41 11.69 -11.44
N THR A 70 12.13 11.36 -11.26
CA THR A 70 11.44 10.35 -12.06
C THR A 70 11.38 10.74 -13.54
N LYS A 71 11.10 12.01 -13.84
CA LYS A 71 11.07 12.52 -15.23
C LYS A 71 12.44 12.47 -15.87
N ALA A 72 13.49 12.87 -15.18
CA ALA A 72 14.85 12.80 -15.69
C ALA A 72 15.23 11.37 -16.10
N VAL A 73 14.93 10.38 -15.24
CA VAL A 73 15.19 8.96 -15.54
C VAL A 73 14.33 8.48 -16.71
N THR A 74 13.05 8.84 -16.75
CA THR A 74 12.15 8.45 -17.85
C THR A 74 12.61 9.04 -19.19
N ALA A 75 13.07 10.31 -19.21
CA ALA A 75 13.60 10.95 -20.40
C ALA A 75 14.85 10.25 -20.93
N GLN A 76 15.75 9.83 -20.04
CA GLN A 76 16.91 9.03 -20.41
C GLN A 76 16.48 7.71 -21.07
N TYR A 77 15.51 7.00 -20.48
CA TYR A 77 15.00 5.74 -21.03
C TYR A 77 14.33 5.92 -22.40
N THR A 78 13.48 6.95 -22.55
CA THR A 78 12.83 7.23 -23.85
C THR A 78 13.82 7.64 -24.92
N SER A 79 14.92 8.32 -24.58
CA SER A 79 15.98 8.67 -25.51
C SER A 79 16.71 7.46 -26.07
N MET A 80 16.91 6.40 -25.24
CA MET A 80 17.47 5.12 -25.71
C MET A 80 16.55 4.41 -26.71
N LEU A 81 15.23 4.65 -26.62
CA LEU A 81 14.26 4.12 -27.58
C LEU A 81 14.11 5.02 -28.84
N GLY A 82 14.98 6.00 -29.03
CA GLY A 82 14.90 6.96 -30.12
C GLY A 82 13.72 7.94 -30.01
N ARG A 83 13.13 8.07 -28.82
CA ARG A 83 12.01 8.98 -28.54
C ARG A 83 12.45 9.99 -27.48
N PRO A 84 13.02 11.13 -27.86
CA PRO A 84 13.49 12.11 -26.89
C PRO A 84 12.31 12.61 -26.05
N GLY A 85 12.39 12.43 -24.74
CA GLY A 85 11.46 12.97 -23.75
C GLY A 85 12.01 14.20 -23.07
N SER A 86 11.14 15.05 -22.53
CA SER A 86 11.57 16.17 -21.68
C SER A 86 12.07 15.63 -20.33
N PRO A 87 13.28 15.98 -19.88
CA PRO A 87 13.79 15.63 -18.56
C PRO A 87 13.13 16.43 -17.44
N GLU A 88 12.48 17.55 -17.77
CA GLU A 88 11.82 18.43 -16.81
C GLU A 88 10.30 18.20 -16.79
N PRO A 89 9.69 18.17 -15.61
CA PRO A 89 8.24 18.07 -15.52
C PRO A 89 7.57 19.39 -15.95
N GLY A 90 6.57 19.28 -16.83
CA GLY A 90 5.71 20.39 -17.20
C GLY A 90 4.55 20.57 -16.20
N ILE A 91 3.79 21.65 -16.36
CA ILE A 91 2.59 21.93 -15.53
C ILE A 91 1.60 20.77 -15.58
N THR A 92 1.43 20.16 -16.74
CA THR A 92 0.52 19.00 -16.93
C THR A 92 0.93 17.83 -16.02
N ASP A 93 2.23 17.56 -15.87
CA ASP A 93 2.72 16.48 -15.01
C ASP A 93 2.35 16.72 -13.54
N TYR A 94 2.50 17.96 -13.07
CA TYR A 94 2.11 18.34 -11.71
C TYR A 94 0.61 18.26 -11.45
N VAL A 95 -0.21 18.55 -12.45
CA VAL A 95 -1.68 18.43 -12.32
C VAL A 95 -2.13 16.98 -12.39
N THR A 96 -1.56 16.19 -13.30
CA THR A 96 -1.98 14.78 -13.49
C THR A 96 -1.45 13.84 -12.43
N ALA A 97 -0.29 14.12 -11.81
CA ALA A 97 0.33 13.26 -10.81
C ALA A 97 -0.60 12.92 -9.62
N PRO A 98 -1.25 13.88 -8.92
CA PRO A 98 -2.16 13.55 -7.83
C PRO A 98 -3.43 12.84 -8.32
N ILE A 99 -3.93 13.17 -9.50
CA ILE A 99 -5.10 12.51 -10.10
C ILE A 99 -4.79 11.03 -10.34
N ASN A 100 -3.65 10.74 -10.96
CA ASN A 100 -3.20 9.37 -11.19
C ASN A 100 -2.95 8.62 -9.86
N THR A 101 -2.42 9.31 -8.86
CA THR A 101 -2.24 8.75 -7.51
C THR A 101 -3.59 8.38 -6.90
N ALA A 102 -4.57 9.27 -6.96
CA ALA A 102 -5.92 9.02 -6.42
C ALA A 102 -6.60 7.83 -7.11
N ILE A 103 -6.57 7.81 -8.45
CA ILE A 103 -7.19 6.75 -9.27
C ILE A 103 -6.51 5.40 -8.96
N SER A 104 -5.17 5.35 -8.98
CA SER A 104 -4.41 4.12 -8.73
C SER A 104 -4.66 3.59 -7.32
N LEU A 105 -4.70 4.47 -6.32
CA LEU A 105 -4.96 4.11 -4.94
C LEU A 105 -6.39 3.59 -4.76
N ALA A 106 -7.38 4.28 -5.37
CA ALA A 106 -8.78 3.87 -5.31
C ALA A 106 -8.99 2.50 -5.98
N ILE A 107 -8.49 2.31 -7.19
CA ILE A 107 -8.57 1.01 -7.89
C ILE A 107 -7.88 -0.08 -7.07
N GLY A 108 -6.68 0.19 -6.56
CA GLY A 108 -5.93 -0.76 -5.73
C GLY A 108 -6.73 -1.21 -4.50
N PHE A 109 -7.31 -0.28 -3.76
CA PHE A 109 -8.12 -0.64 -2.58
C PHE A 109 -9.43 -1.34 -2.94
N LEU A 110 -10.08 -0.96 -4.05
CA LEU A 110 -11.29 -1.65 -4.51
C LEU A 110 -10.98 -3.10 -4.87
N VAL A 111 -9.89 -3.36 -5.60
CA VAL A 111 -9.48 -4.72 -5.99
C VAL A 111 -9.06 -5.55 -4.78
N ILE A 112 -8.17 -5.01 -3.93
CA ILE A 112 -7.73 -5.73 -2.71
C ILE A 112 -8.92 -5.95 -1.78
N GLY A 113 -9.74 -4.93 -1.55
CA GLY A 113 -10.94 -5.01 -0.72
C GLY A 113 -11.93 -6.04 -1.25
N PHE A 114 -12.10 -6.16 -2.56
CA PHE A 114 -12.95 -7.18 -3.17
C PHE A 114 -12.43 -8.59 -2.93
N ILE A 115 -11.13 -8.83 -3.13
CA ILE A 115 -10.50 -10.14 -2.87
C ILE A 115 -10.62 -10.51 -1.38
N VAL A 116 -10.34 -9.57 -0.49
CA VAL A 116 -10.44 -9.72 0.96
C VAL A 116 -11.89 -10.02 1.38
N TRP A 117 -12.86 -9.28 0.82
CA TRP A 117 -14.28 -9.49 1.07
C TRP A 117 -14.74 -10.87 0.62
N LEU A 118 -14.37 -11.26 -0.61
CA LEU A 118 -14.73 -12.55 -1.17
C LEU A 118 -14.14 -13.71 -0.34
N ALA A 119 -12.89 -13.60 0.06
CA ALA A 119 -12.22 -14.59 0.90
C ALA A 119 -12.89 -14.71 2.29
N ALA A 120 -13.24 -13.58 2.90
CA ALA A 120 -13.95 -13.56 4.19
C ALA A 120 -15.38 -14.11 4.05
N LEU A 121 -16.07 -13.81 2.96
CA LEU A 121 -17.41 -14.33 2.67
C LEU A 121 -17.40 -15.86 2.54
N ILE A 122 -16.44 -16.41 1.78
CA ILE A 122 -16.32 -17.86 1.56
C ILE A 122 -15.93 -18.59 2.85
N SER A 123 -15.03 -18.00 3.66
CA SER A 123 -14.44 -18.70 4.82
C SER A 123 -15.20 -18.50 6.12
N ALA A 124 -15.86 -17.36 6.31
CA ALA A 124 -16.54 -17.00 7.56
C ALA A 124 -18.07 -16.78 7.40
N GLY A 125 -18.56 -16.77 6.16
CA GLY A 125 -19.99 -16.61 5.84
C GLY A 125 -20.58 -15.22 6.13
N LYS A 126 -19.83 -14.31 6.73
CA LYS A 126 -20.28 -12.97 7.12
C LYS A 126 -19.18 -11.95 6.89
N ALA A 127 -19.30 -11.18 5.84
CA ALA A 127 -18.35 -10.09 5.57
C ALA A 127 -19.08 -8.88 4.99
N ARG A 128 -18.75 -7.68 5.49
CA ARG A 128 -19.20 -6.40 4.93
C ARG A 128 -18.10 -5.85 4.03
N TYR A 129 -18.43 -5.44 2.81
CA TYR A 129 -17.45 -4.91 1.88
C TYR A 129 -16.70 -3.68 2.42
N GLY A 130 -17.40 -2.75 3.10
CA GLY A 130 -16.78 -1.60 3.75
C GLY A 130 -15.76 -1.96 4.84
N GLN A 131 -15.95 -3.09 5.52
CA GLN A 131 -14.99 -3.62 6.49
C GLN A 131 -13.74 -4.16 5.78
N ALA A 132 -13.91 -4.87 4.67
CA ALA A 132 -12.81 -5.37 3.85
C ALA A 132 -11.98 -4.22 3.23
N LEU A 133 -12.65 -3.14 2.77
CA LEU A 133 -11.98 -1.93 2.31
C LEU A 133 -11.17 -1.26 3.44
N SER A 134 -11.73 -1.17 4.64
CA SER A 134 -11.03 -0.64 5.81
C SER A 134 -9.81 -1.47 6.14
N LEU A 135 -9.96 -2.80 6.11
CA LEU A 135 -8.88 -3.73 6.34
C LEU A 135 -7.75 -3.54 5.31
N ALA A 136 -8.08 -3.47 4.02
CA ALA A 136 -7.12 -3.21 2.95
C ALA A 136 -6.38 -1.88 3.17
N ALA A 137 -7.09 -0.81 3.55
CA ALA A 137 -6.49 0.49 3.77
C ALA A 137 -5.56 0.52 4.99
N TYR A 138 -5.92 -0.12 6.11
CA TYR A 138 -5.05 -0.18 7.27
C TYR A 138 -3.83 -1.08 7.06
N THR A 139 -3.96 -2.19 6.37
CA THR A 139 -2.83 -3.07 6.05
C THR A 139 -1.85 -2.45 5.05
N TYR A 140 -2.22 -1.38 4.37
CA TYR A 140 -1.37 -0.66 3.42
C TYR A 140 -0.33 0.25 4.09
N PHE A 141 -0.42 0.57 5.38
CA PHE A 141 0.54 1.47 6.06
C PHE A 141 2.01 1.05 5.92
N PRO A 142 2.41 -0.21 6.05
CA PRO A 142 3.78 -0.62 5.76
C PRO A 142 4.18 -0.34 4.30
N VAL A 143 3.29 -0.60 3.34
CA VAL A 143 3.56 -0.32 1.92
C VAL A 143 3.76 1.17 1.69
N LEU A 144 2.96 2.03 2.34
CA LEU A 144 3.14 3.48 2.32
C LEU A 144 4.54 3.87 2.79
N LEU A 145 5.00 3.30 3.92
CA LEU A 145 6.35 3.55 4.44
C LEU A 145 7.42 3.15 3.41
N GLY A 146 7.28 1.99 2.77
CA GLY A 146 8.16 1.55 1.68
C GLY A 146 8.17 2.54 0.51
N LYS A 147 7.02 3.08 0.13
CA LYS A 147 6.92 4.09 -0.95
C LYS A 147 7.59 5.42 -0.58
N ILE A 148 7.48 5.85 0.68
CA ILE A 148 8.18 7.03 1.20
C ILE A 148 9.70 6.84 1.08
N ILE A 149 10.21 5.70 1.56
CA ILE A 149 11.63 5.36 1.48
C ILE A 149 12.09 5.33 0.02
N ASN A 150 11.33 4.72 -0.87
CA ASN A 150 11.65 4.67 -2.29
C ASN A 150 11.71 6.07 -2.93
N ALA A 151 10.73 6.93 -2.66
CA ALA A 151 10.72 8.29 -3.17
C ALA A 151 11.94 9.08 -2.66
N ALA A 152 12.28 8.96 -1.39
CA ALA A 152 13.47 9.58 -0.82
C ALA A 152 14.75 9.05 -1.49
N THR A 153 14.85 7.74 -1.72
CA THR A 153 16.01 7.13 -2.38
C THR A 153 16.19 7.65 -3.81
N ILE A 154 15.12 7.75 -4.61
CA ILE A 154 15.17 8.30 -5.97
C ILE A 154 15.73 9.72 -5.97
N VAL A 155 15.26 10.56 -5.06
CA VAL A 155 15.69 11.96 -4.96
C VAL A 155 17.17 12.07 -4.54
N LEU A 156 17.61 11.22 -3.61
CA LEU A 156 18.97 11.28 -3.05
C LEU A 156 20.00 10.62 -3.96
N VAL A 157 19.69 9.45 -4.52
CA VAL A 157 20.65 8.65 -5.31
C VAL A 157 20.73 9.13 -6.75
N LYS A 158 19.65 9.71 -7.30
CA LYS A 158 19.56 10.18 -8.71
C LYS A 158 20.08 9.12 -9.69
N PRO A 159 19.44 7.97 -9.78
CA PRO A 159 19.94 6.84 -10.56
C PRO A 159 20.18 7.23 -12.02
N THR A 160 21.29 6.79 -12.60
CA THR A 160 21.65 7.02 -14.00
C THR A 160 21.44 5.74 -14.84
N LEU A 161 21.23 5.92 -16.15
CA LEU A 161 21.13 4.79 -17.08
C LEU A 161 22.45 4.01 -17.10
N GLY A 162 22.32 2.69 -17.03
CA GLY A 162 23.46 1.78 -16.79
C GLY A 162 23.40 1.16 -15.39
N ASP A 163 22.61 1.76 -14.48
CA ASP A 163 22.27 1.18 -13.20
C ASP A 163 21.05 0.24 -13.39
N PRO A 164 21.13 -1.03 -12.96
CA PRO A 164 19.96 -1.94 -12.96
C PRO A 164 18.74 -1.34 -12.24
N MET A 165 19.01 -0.49 -11.26
CA MET A 165 18.02 0.26 -10.52
C MET A 165 17.32 1.30 -11.39
N ALA A 166 18.05 2.01 -12.26
CA ALA A 166 17.48 3.00 -13.17
C ALA A 166 16.57 2.36 -14.23
N MET A 167 16.91 1.17 -14.73
CA MET A 167 16.03 0.42 -15.64
C MET A 167 14.72 0.02 -14.93
N THR A 168 14.82 -0.44 -13.69
CA THR A 168 13.63 -0.76 -12.88
C THR A 168 12.78 0.50 -12.67
N VAL A 169 13.42 1.66 -12.48
CA VAL A 169 12.81 2.99 -12.34
C VAL A 169 12.06 3.38 -13.61
N ALA A 170 12.65 3.27 -14.75
CA ALA A 170 12.03 3.66 -16.01
C ALA A 170 10.89 2.70 -16.45
N MET A 171 10.95 1.44 -16.02
CA MET A 171 10.02 0.40 -16.44
C MET A 171 8.80 0.23 -15.53
N ALA A 172 8.87 0.69 -14.27
CA ALA A 172 7.76 0.55 -13.33
C ALA A 172 7.52 1.84 -12.54
N PRO A 173 6.36 2.48 -12.64
CA PRO A 173 6.04 3.69 -11.86
C PRO A 173 5.91 3.44 -10.36
N VAL A 174 6.21 2.24 -9.89
CA VAL A 174 6.06 1.82 -8.50
C VAL A 174 7.32 1.13 -8.03
N TYR A 175 8.27 1.94 -7.52
CA TYR A 175 9.54 1.43 -6.97
C TYR A 175 9.35 0.70 -5.68
N ASN A 176 10.10 -0.38 -5.57
CA ASN A 176 10.31 -1.04 -4.31
C ASN A 176 11.80 -1.41 -4.16
N TYR A 177 12.63 -0.45 -3.74
CA TYR A 177 14.06 -0.67 -3.44
C TYR A 177 14.28 -1.71 -2.35
N THR A 178 13.24 -2.05 -1.62
CA THR A 178 13.21 -3.08 -0.60
C THR A 178 12.69 -4.42 -1.13
N SER A 179 12.54 -4.55 -2.45
CA SER A 179 12.08 -5.77 -3.10
C SER A 179 13.16 -6.84 -3.15
N LEU A 180 12.72 -8.09 -3.05
CA LEU A 180 13.56 -9.26 -3.31
C LEU A 180 14.08 -9.31 -4.75
N ALA A 181 13.49 -8.55 -5.66
CA ALA A 181 13.93 -8.42 -7.06
C ALA A 181 15.40 -8.02 -7.17
N GLN A 182 15.94 -7.25 -6.21
CA GLN A 182 17.33 -6.79 -6.20
C GLN A 182 18.35 -7.93 -6.00
N PHE A 183 17.92 -9.05 -5.42
CA PHE A 183 18.79 -10.20 -5.13
C PHE A 183 18.73 -11.28 -6.21
N ILE A 184 17.90 -11.09 -7.24
CA ILE A 184 17.66 -12.10 -8.26
C ILE A 184 18.28 -11.64 -9.59
N GLY A 185 19.51 -12.05 -9.83
CA GLY A 185 20.22 -12.09 -11.10
C GLY A 185 19.86 -11.05 -12.21
N ASN A 186 20.43 -11.20 -13.41
CA ASN A 186 20.37 -10.20 -14.49
C ASN A 186 19.15 -10.30 -15.41
N SER A 187 18.02 -10.89 -14.99
CA SER A 187 16.80 -10.96 -15.81
C SER A 187 15.85 -9.80 -15.51
N PRO A 188 15.72 -8.79 -16.38
CA PRO A 188 14.82 -7.64 -16.15
C PRO A 188 13.35 -8.07 -15.97
N ILE A 189 12.93 -9.12 -16.70
CA ILE A 189 11.55 -9.65 -16.60
C ILE A 189 11.31 -10.22 -15.20
N LEU A 190 12.24 -11.03 -14.68
CA LEU A 190 12.11 -11.65 -13.37
C LEU A 190 12.21 -10.60 -12.23
N GLN A 191 13.12 -9.64 -12.38
CA GLN A 191 13.22 -8.50 -11.46
C GLN A 191 11.91 -7.72 -11.41
N THR A 192 11.33 -7.37 -12.55
CA THR A 192 10.05 -6.65 -12.62
C THR A 192 8.90 -7.47 -12.03
N ALA A 193 8.83 -8.77 -12.33
CA ALA A 193 7.80 -9.66 -11.79
C ALA A 193 7.84 -9.74 -10.25
N LEU A 194 9.03 -9.67 -9.66
CA LEU A 194 9.24 -9.78 -8.20
C LEU A 194 9.26 -8.43 -7.46
N LEU A 195 9.08 -7.31 -8.17
CA LEU A 195 8.98 -5.98 -7.53
C LEU A 195 7.99 -5.92 -6.36
N PRO A 196 6.78 -6.51 -6.44
CA PRO A 196 5.84 -6.50 -5.32
C PRO A 196 6.30 -7.34 -4.12
N ALA A 197 7.24 -8.27 -4.29
CA ALA A 197 7.73 -9.12 -3.20
C ALA A 197 8.78 -8.39 -2.35
N GLY A 198 8.39 -7.31 -1.70
CA GLY A 198 9.25 -6.54 -0.80
C GLY A 198 8.90 -6.73 0.67
N ILE A 199 9.83 -6.37 1.56
CA ILE A 199 9.66 -6.52 3.01
C ILE A 199 8.38 -5.83 3.52
N PHE A 200 8.08 -4.64 3.00
CA PHE A 200 6.88 -3.90 3.40
C PHE A 200 5.59 -4.52 2.87
N THR A 201 5.63 -5.14 1.70
CA THR A 201 4.50 -5.91 1.17
C THR A 201 4.26 -7.18 1.99
N LEU A 202 5.32 -7.91 2.30
CA LEU A 202 5.22 -9.09 3.16
C LEU A 202 4.68 -8.73 4.55
N TRP A 203 5.12 -7.59 5.10
CA TRP A 203 4.57 -7.07 6.35
C TRP A 203 3.08 -6.72 6.22
N ALA A 204 2.68 -6.04 5.15
CA ALA A 204 1.26 -5.73 4.88
C ALA A 204 0.41 -7.00 4.77
N LEU A 205 0.91 -8.04 4.09
CA LEU A 205 0.24 -9.33 3.99
C LEU A 205 0.12 -10.04 5.35
N TYR A 206 1.15 -9.96 6.19
CA TYR A 206 1.09 -10.46 7.56
C TYR A 206 0.03 -9.72 8.39
N LEU A 207 -0.02 -8.38 8.30
CA LEU A 207 -1.07 -7.59 8.93
C LEU A 207 -2.46 -7.97 8.41
N LEU A 208 -2.58 -8.26 7.11
CA LEU A 208 -3.83 -8.72 6.51
C LEU A 208 -4.29 -10.06 7.12
N VAL A 209 -3.37 -10.99 7.34
CA VAL A 209 -3.69 -12.26 8.01
C VAL A 209 -4.23 -12.01 9.43
N ILE A 210 -3.58 -11.14 10.22
CA ILE A 210 -4.07 -10.76 11.55
C ILE A 210 -5.47 -10.13 11.43
N GLY A 211 -5.63 -9.19 10.50
CA GLY A 211 -6.86 -8.47 10.29
C GLY A 211 -8.03 -9.37 9.89
N LEU A 212 -7.83 -10.28 8.93
CA LEU A 212 -8.84 -11.26 8.52
C LEU A 212 -9.28 -12.15 9.68
N ARG A 213 -8.33 -12.61 10.49
CA ARG A 213 -8.63 -13.45 11.65
C ARG A 213 -9.39 -12.68 12.74
N ARG A 214 -8.99 -11.44 13.02
CA ARG A 214 -9.58 -10.62 14.10
C ARG A 214 -10.88 -9.96 13.71
N SER A 215 -10.94 -9.31 12.56
CA SER A 215 -12.11 -8.53 12.16
C SER A 215 -13.16 -9.35 11.42
N ALA A 216 -12.78 -10.31 10.58
CA ALA A 216 -13.69 -11.12 9.78
C ALA A 216 -13.92 -12.53 10.36
N GLY A 217 -13.18 -12.96 11.38
CA GLY A 217 -13.33 -14.28 12.00
C GLY A 217 -12.89 -15.44 11.10
N THR A 218 -12.04 -15.18 10.10
CA THR A 218 -11.57 -16.22 9.17
C THR A 218 -10.61 -17.18 9.87
N GLY A 219 -10.63 -18.46 9.50
CA GLY A 219 -9.66 -19.44 9.95
C GLY A 219 -8.23 -19.10 9.46
N ALA A 220 -7.21 -19.58 10.19
CA ALA A 220 -5.81 -19.29 9.87
C ALA A 220 -5.41 -19.70 8.44
N GLY A 221 -5.82 -20.89 7.98
CA GLY A 221 -5.53 -21.37 6.63
C GLY A 221 -6.11 -20.49 5.54
N ALA A 222 -7.38 -20.05 5.70
CA ALA A 222 -8.04 -19.16 4.74
C ALA A 222 -7.39 -17.76 4.72
N ALA A 223 -6.99 -17.22 5.88
CA ALA A 223 -6.32 -15.94 5.97
C ALA A 223 -4.95 -15.97 5.27
N TRP A 224 -4.11 -16.98 5.50
CA TRP A 224 -2.85 -17.16 4.80
C TRP A 224 -3.02 -17.46 3.31
N GLY A 225 -4.03 -18.27 2.95
CA GLY A 225 -4.37 -18.51 1.54
C GLY A 225 -4.73 -17.22 0.81
N THR A 226 -5.50 -16.33 1.44
CA THR A 226 -5.83 -15.01 0.88
C THR A 226 -4.60 -14.14 0.68
N ALA A 227 -3.70 -14.09 1.67
CA ALA A 227 -2.46 -13.33 1.56
C ALA A 227 -1.58 -13.86 0.42
N LEU A 228 -1.46 -15.17 0.27
CA LEU A 228 -0.72 -15.82 -0.82
C LEU A 228 -1.35 -15.52 -2.19
N ILE A 229 -2.66 -15.62 -2.32
CA ILE A 229 -3.38 -15.29 -3.57
C ILE A 229 -3.11 -13.83 -3.95
N LEU A 230 -3.20 -12.90 -3.01
CA LEU A 230 -2.90 -11.48 -3.26
C LEU A 230 -1.47 -11.27 -3.72
N LEU A 231 -0.49 -11.93 -3.11
CA LEU A 231 0.90 -11.86 -3.55
C LEU A 231 1.07 -12.41 -4.96
N LEU A 232 0.49 -13.56 -5.27
CA LEU A 232 0.55 -14.18 -6.61
C LEU A 232 -0.13 -13.32 -7.67
N VAL A 233 -1.28 -12.72 -7.35
CA VAL A 233 -1.96 -11.77 -8.25
C VAL A 233 -1.07 -10.56 -8.53
N GLN A 234 -0.44 -9.98 -7.52
CA GLN A 234 0.48 -8.87 -7.71
C GLN A 234 1.68 -9.27 -8.60
N ILE A 235 2.33 -10.38 -8.30
CA ILE A 235 3.44 -10.91 -9.11
C ILE A 235 2.98 -11.15 -10.56
N GLY A 236 1.81 -11.73 -10.76
CA GLY A 236 1.23 -11.98 -12.09
C GLY A 236 0.99 -10.69 -12.89
N VAL A 237 0.45 -9.65 -12.25
CA VAL A 237 0.25 -8.33 -12.88
C VAL A 237 1.59 -7.72 -13.30
N TYR A 238 2.59 -7.73 -12.43
CA TYR A 238 3.90 -7.18 -12.75
C TYR A 238 4.65 -8.02 -13.81
N ALA A 239 4.49 -9.35 -13.81
CA ALA A 239 5.01 -10.22 -14.86
C ALA A 239 4.36 -9.92 -16.23
N GLY A 240 3.04 -9.68 -16.25
CA GLY A 240 2.33 -9.25 -17.45
C GLY A 240 2.80 -7.91 -17.99
N ILE A 241 3.05 -6.94 -17.11
CA ILE A 241 3.63 -5.64 -17.48
C ILE A 241 5.04 -5.85 -18.07
N ALA A 242 5.90 -6.61 -17.40
CA ALA A 242 7.25 -6.91 -17.88
C ALA A 242 7.25 -7.59 -19.26
N TRP A 243 6.36 -8.54 -19.44
CA TRP A 243 6.17 -9.23 -20.73
C TRP A 243 5.76 -8.26 -21.84
N SER A 244 4.77 -7.40 -21.59
CA SER A 244 4.29 -6.43 -22.59
C SER A 244 5.37 -5.41 -22.98
N ILE A 245 6.19 -4.96 -22.02
CA ILE A 245 7.34 -4.10 -22.28
C ILE A 245 8.39 -4.84 -23.13
N GLY A 246 8.69 -6.10 -22.80
CA GLY A 246 9.62 -6.93 -23.57
C GLY A 246 9.18 -7.11 -25.04
N LEU A 247 7.87 -7.28 -25.26
CA LEU A 247 7.32 -7.35 -26.63
C LEU A 247 7.47 -6.01 -27.37
N ALA A 248 7.21 -4.89 -26.69
CA ALA A 248 7.34 -3.55 -27.29
C ALA A 248 8.81 -3.25 -27.67
N LEU A 249 9.78 -3.62 -26.83
CA LEU A 249 11.21 -3.47 -27.11
C LEU A 249 11.66 -4.31 -28.32
N LYS A 250 11.20 -5.57 -28.41
CA LYS A 250 11.46 -6.43 -29.59
C LYS A 250 10.88 -5.82 -30.86
N ALA A 251 9.67 -5.30 -30.82
CA ALA A 251 9.03 -4.66 -31.96
C ALA A 251 9.75 -3.38 -32.40
N ALA A 252 10.42 -2.67 -31.47
CA ALA A 252 11.21 -1.48 -31.75
C ALA A 252 12.64 -1.78 -32.26
N GLY A 253 13.03 -3.06 -32.38
CA GLY A 253 14.38 -3.46 -32.81
C GLY A 253 15.48 -3.20 -31.78
N ALA A 254 15.12 -2.92 -30.53
CA ALA A 254 16.04 -2.73 -29.42
C ALA A 254 16.38 -4.10 -28.79
N GLN A 255 17.26 -4.86 -29.42
CA GLN A 255 17.89 -6.07 -28.88
C GLN A 255 19.40 -5.90 -28.77
#